data_bb1698def6c0b316197413b1584c9fcc
#
_entry.id   bb1698def6c0b316197413b1584c9fcc
#
_cell.length_a   1.000
_cell.length_b   1.000
_cell.length_c   1.000
_cell.angle_alpha   90.00
_cell.angle_beta   90.00
_cell.angle_gamma   90.00
#
_symmetry.space_group_name_H-M   'P 1'
#
loop_
_entity.id
_entity.type
_entity.pdbx_description
1 polymer ?
#
loop_
_entity_poly.entity_id
_entity_poly.type
_entity_poly.pdbx_seq_one_letter_code
_entity_poly.pdbx_strand_id
1 'polypeptide(L)'
;MNDPIIKEEFSRLVEVSALGPEGQSITVTADESERAALAKRFGLAALERLEARVTAVPKDGGAAVRIQFTADVIQSCVVTAEPVAVSFEECVDLLYLLENMEGSSVAGGRREVVVHIDDDDSYEPLNGDTIDVGAAVAEHLGLRIDPYPRKPGATHEAAGAGAGKGLKPLAAALAGSRLRR
;
A
#
# COMPACT_ATOMS: atom_id res chain seq x y z
N MET A 1 10.67 -23.57 12.66
CA MET A 1 9.28 -23.27 12.30
C MET A 1 9.34 -22.63 10.93
N ASN A 2 8.82 -23.29 9.88
CA ASN A 2 8.76 -22.64 8.56
C ASN A 2 7.63 -21.63 8.63
N ASP A 3 7.98 -20.33 8.66
CA ASP A 3 7.00 -19.32 8.32
C ASP A 3 6.48 -19.61 6.91
N PRO A 4 5.16 -19.58 6.70
CA PRO A 4 4.63 -19.70 5.35
C PRO A 4 5.22 -18.56 4.54
N ILE A 5 5.94 -18.89 3.47
CA ILE A 5 6.41 -17.92 2.49
C ILE A 5 5.13 -17.23 1.97
N ILE A 6 4.86 -16.03 2.47
CA ILE A 6 3.77 -15.20 1.96
C ILE A 6 4.16 -14.90 0.52
N LYS A 7 3.48 -15.54 -0.42
CA LYS A 7 3.67 -15.25 -1.83
C LYS A 7 3.06 -13.87 -2.08
N GLU A 8 3.91 -12.90 -2.39
CA GLU A 8 3.45 -11.57 -2.77
C GLU A 8 2.52 -11.68 -3.99
N GLU A 9 1.42 -10.94 -3.97
CA GLU A 9 0.42 -10.93 -5.03
C GLU A 9 0.97 -10.31 -6.33
N PHE A 10 1.93 -9.39 -6.19
CA PHE A 10 2.59 -8.71 -7.29
C PHE A 10 4.08 -8.57 -6.97
N SER A 11 4.90 -9.42 -7.55
CA SER A 11 6.35 -9.50 -7.28
C SER A 11 7.16 -9.35 -8.56
N ARG A 12 8.16 -8.50 -8.54
CA ARG A 12 9.13 -8.25 -9.62
C ARG A 12 10.49 -7.98 -9.01
N LEU A 13 11.37 -8.97 -9.11
CA LEU A 13 12.67 -8.94 -8.47
C LEU A 13 13.70 -8.23 -9.36
N VAL A 14 14.50 -7.38 -8.73
CA VAL A 14 15.66 -6.70 -9.35
C VAL A 14 16.89 -7.04 -8.52
N GLU A 15 17.90 -7.64 -9.16
CA GLU A 15 19.18 -7.94 -8.53
C GLU A 15 20.08 -6.69 -8.56
N VAL A 16 20.51 -6.23 -7.38
CA VAL A 16 21.29 -4.99 -7.23
C VAL A 16 22.68 -5.17 -7.84
N SER A 17 23.32 -6.33 -7.68
CA SER A 17 24.63 -6.66 -8.28
C SER A 17 24.61 -6.74 -9.81
N ALA A 18 23.43 -6.96 -10.41
CA ALA A 18 23.27 -6.99 -11.86
C ALA A 18 23.06 -5.61 -12.48
N LEU A 19 22.88 -4.56 -11.65
CA LEU A 19 22.71 -3.19 -12.13
C LEU A 19 24.04 -2.66 -12.72
N GLY A 20 23.98 -2.16 -13.96
CA GLY A 20 25.10 -1.42 -14.52
C GLY A 20 25.30 -0.06 -13.84
N PRO A 21 26.44 0.63 -14.08
CA PRO A 21 26.75 1.92 -13.45
C PRO A 21 25.70 3.02 -13.73
N GLU A 22 25.04 2.94 -14.88
CA GLU A 22 23.97 3.86 -15.28
C GLU A 22 22.60 3.46 -14.70
N GLY A 23 22.53 2.33 -14.00
CA GLY A 23 21.28 1.76 -13.52
C GLY A 23 20.48 1.05 -14.60
N GLN A 24 19.26 0.67 -14.26
CA GLN A 24 18.31 0.00 -15.14
C GLN A 24 16.91 0.60 -14.99
N SER A 25 16.20 0.74 -16.10
CA SER A 25 14.78 1.12 -16.09
C SER A 25 13.96 -0.05 -16.65
N ILE A 26 12.95 -0.45 -15.89
CA ILE A 26 12.00 -1.50 -16.26
C ILE A 26 10.57 -0.98 -16.16
N THR A 27 9.70 -1.51 -17.00
CA THR A 27 8.26 -1.29 -16.88
C THR A 27 7.63 -2.58 -16.36
N VAL A 28 6.84 -2.45 -15.30
CA VAL A 28 6.11 -3.55 -14.69
C VAL A 28 4.62 -3.29 -14.78
N THR A 29 3.86 -4.31 -15.16
CA THR A 29 2.41 -4.24 -15.32
C THR A 29 1.80 -5.42 -14.59
N ALA A 30 0.78 -5.17 -13.79
CA ALA A 30 0.04 -6.24 -13.13
C ALA A 30 -0.91 -6.92 -14.12
N ASP A 31 -0.86 -8.25 -14.17
CA ASP A 31 -1.81 -9.06 -14.93
C ASP A 31 -3.20 -9.10 -14.25
N GLU A 32 -4.16 -9.75 -14.88
CA GLU A 32 -5.54 -9.84 -14.37
C GLU A 32 -5.60 -10.55 -13.01
N SER A 33 -4.84 -11.62 -12.82
CA SER A 33 -4.82 -12.40 -11.58
C SER A 33 -4.16 -11.63 -10.44
N GLU A 34 -3.08 -10.92 -10.72
CA GLU A 34 -2.38 -10.04 -9.79
C GLU A 34 -3.27 -8.87 -9.37
N ARG A 35 -3.94 -8.21 -10.32
CA ARG A 35 -4.90 -7.14 -10.01
C ARG A 35 -6.06 -7.62 -9.16
N ALA A 36 -6.60 -8.82 -9.44
CA ALA A 36 -7.68 -9.40 -8.64
C ALA A 36 -7.21 -9.71 -7.21
N ALA A 37 -5.98 -10.22 -7.03
CA ALA A 37 -5.38 -10.50 -5.74
C ALA A 37 -5.15 -9.22 -4.93
N LEU A 38 -4.57 -8.18 -5.54
CA LEU A 38 -4.36 -6.87 -4.93
C LEU A 38 -5.69 -6.18 -4.58
N ALA A 39 -6.70 -6.25 -5.46
CA ALA A 39 -8.03 -5.71 -5.17
C ALA A 39 -8.64 -6.37 -3.93
N LYS A 40 -8.50 -7.69 -3.80
CA LYS A 40 -8.95 -8.43 -2.61
C LYS A 40 -8.18 -8.01 -1.36
N ARG A 41 -6.83 -7.89 -1.44
CA ARG A 41 -5.97 -7.47 -0.32
C ARG A 41 -6.36 -6.09 0.20
N PHE A 42 -6.61 -5.14 -0.69
CA PHE A 42 -6.94 -3.76 -0.34
C PHE A 42 -8.44 -3.48 -0.16
N GLY A 43 -9.31 -4.48 -0.31
CA GLY A 43 -10.75 -4.31 -0.16
C GLY A 43 -11.38 -3.43 -1.25
N LEU A 44 -10.78 -3.39 -2.44
CA LEU A 44 -11.30 -2.67 -3.60
C LEU A 44 -12.42 -3.47 -4.28
N ALA A 45 -13.35 -2.78 -4.90
CA ALA A 45 -14.32 -3.41 -5.79
C ALA A 45 -13.63 -3.92 -7.07
N ALA A 46 -12.66 -3.18 -7.59
CA ALA A 46 -11.77 -3.60 -8.68
C ALA A 46 -10.46 -2.80 -8.69
N LEU A 47 -9.41 -3.41 -9.26
CA LEU A 47 -8.19 -2.75 -9.70
C LEU A 47 -8.10 -2.95 -11.21
N GLU A 48 -8.45 -1.93 -11.99
CA GLU A 48 -8.58 -2.05 -13.45
C GLU A 48 -7.23 -1.95 -14.15
N ARG A 49 -6.33 -1.14 -13.61
CA ARG A 49 -4.97 -0.95 -14.13
C ARG A 49 -3.99 -0.76 -13.00
N LEU A 50 -2.79 -1.33 -13.15
CA LEU A 50 -1.60 -1.03 -12.36
C LEU A 50 -0.38 -1.19 -13.26
N GLU A 51 0.28 -0.09 -13.53
CA GLU A 51 1.51 0.00 -14.31
C GLU A 51 2.52 0.85 -13.56
N ALA A 52 3.78 0.44 -13.58
CA ALA A 52 4.86 1.25 -13.02
C ALA A 52 6.09 1.24 -13.92
N ARG A 53 6.75 2.38 -14.00
CA ARG A 53 8.13 2.51 -14.48
C ARG A 53 9.03 2.61 -13.27
N VAL A 54 9.97 1.69 -13.18
CA VAL A 54 10.94 1.62 -12.09
C VAL A 54 12.32 1.87 -12.63
N THR A 55 13.05 2.81 -12.04
CA THR A 55 14.45 3.08 -12.37
C THR A 55 15.28 2.80 -11.13
N ALA A 56 16.15 1.80 -11.20
CA ALA A 56 17.07 1.41 -10.14
C ALA A 56 18.50 1.81 -10.51
N VAL A 57 19.18 2.52 -9.64
CA VAL A 57 20.56 2.99 -9.80
C VAL A 57 21.39 2.50 -8.62
N PRO A 58 22.54 1.84 -8.88
CA PRO A 58 23.39 1.37 -7.77
C PRO A 58 23.90 2.55 -6.95
N LYS A 59 24.00 2.33 -5.65
CA LYS A 59 24.58 3.25 -4.66
C LYS A 59 25.55 2.48 -3.75
N ASP A 60 26.43 3.20 -3.08
CA ASP A 60 27.32 2.59 -2.09
C ASP A 60 26.50 1.89 -1.00
N GLY A 61 26.61 0.56 -0.94
CA GLY A 61 25.90 -0.28 0.01
C GLY A 61 24.44 -0.61 -0.37
N GLY A 62 23.98 -0.32 -1.61
CA GLY A 62 22.62 -0.63 -2.01
C GLY A 62 22.19 -0.07 -3.35
N ALA A 63 20.96 0.42 -3.46
CA ALA A 63 20.43 1.04 -4.67
C ALA A 63 19.40 2.13 -4.36
N ALA A 64 19.39 3.18 -5.16
CA ALA A 64 18.30 4.15 -5.23
C ALA A 64 17.28 3.69 -6.27
N VAL A 65 16.00 3.67 -5.89
CA VAL A 65 14.91 3.21 -6.74
C VAL A 65 13.87 4.30 -6.87
N ARG A 66 13.63 4.74 -8.11
CA ARG A 66 12.51 5.64 -8.42
C ARG A 66 11.39 4.84 -9.04
N ILE A 67 10.21 4.95 -8.47
CA ILE A 67 8.97 4.31 -8.92
C ILE A 67 8.01 5.40 -9.39
N GLN A 68 7.58 5.32 -10.65
CA GLN A 68 6.49 6.12 -11.19
C GLN A 68 5.37 5.16 -11.56
N PHE A 69 4.25 5.20 -10.86
CA PHE A 69 3.15 4.30 -11.14
C PHE A 69 1.84 5.01 -11.41
N THR A 70 1.00 4.35 -12.20
CA THR A 70 -0.39 4.72 -12.46
C THR A 70 -1.29 3.54 -12.10
N ALA A 71 -2.41 3.85 -11.45
CA ALA A 71 -3.40 2.84 -11.07
C ALA A 71 -4.82 3.39 -11.24
N ASP A 72 -5.72 2.56 -11.75
CA ASP A 72 -7.15 2.84 -11.81
C ASP A 72 -7.89 1.86 -10.90
N VAL A 73 -8.55 2.37 -9.86
CA VAL A 73 -9.22 1.58 -8.84
C VAL A 73 -10.71 1.92 -8.77
N ILE A 74 -11.51 0.94 -8.38
CA ILE A 74 -12.91 1.12 -8.03
C ILE A 74 -13.08 0.78 -6.56
N GLN A 75 -13.49 1.77 -5.76
CA GLN A 75 -13.81 1.63 -4.35
C GLN A 75 -15.32 1.66 -4.13
N SER A 76 -15.80 1.20 -2.99
CA SER A 76 -17.22 1.32 -2.61
C SER A 76 -17.42 2.52 -1.70
N CYS A 77 -18.32 3.44 -2.07
CA CYS A 77 -18.68 4.58 -1.24
C CYS A 77 -19.14 4.11 0.16
N VAL A 78 -18.53 4.64 1.23
CA VAL A 78 -18.88 4.25 2.62
C VAL A 78 -20.28 4.68 3.04
N VAL A 79 -20.93 5.58 2.30
CA VAL A 79 -22.29 6.08 2.60
C VAL A 79 -23.36 5.36 1.77
N THR A 80 -23.12 5.18 0.46
CA THR A 80 -24.15 4.68 -0.47
C THR A 80 -23.86 3.29 -1.01
N ALA A 81 -22.67 2.73 -0.74
CA ALA A 81 -22.15 1.50 -1.32
C ALA A 81 -22.04 1.52 -2.87
N GLU A 82 -22.21 2.68 -3.49
CA GLU A 82 -22.05 2.84 -4.94
C GLU A 82 -20.55 2.86 -5.32
N PRO A 83 -20.22 2.46 -6.55
CA PRO A 83 -18.84 2.48 -7.02
C PRO A 83 -18.29 3.91 -7.14
N VAL A 84 -17.04 4.09 -6.73
CA VAL A 84 -16.25 5.32 -6.85
C VAL A 84 -14.98 4.96 -7.58
N ALA A 85 -14.85 5.42 -8.84
CA ALA A 85 -13.64 5.25 -9.63
C ALA A 85 -12.63 6.34 -9.25
N VAL A 86 -11.37 5.94 -9.03
CA VAL A 86 -10.26 6.84 -8.71
C VAL A 86 -9.05 6.41 -9.51
N SER A 87 -8.35 7.39 -10.11
CA SER A 87 -7.07 7.18 -10.78
C SER A 87 -5.95 7.82 -9.96
N PHE A 88 -4.84 7.09 -9.81
CA PHE A 88 -3.63 7.56 -9.14
C PHE A 88 -2.50 7.69 -10.15
N GLU A 89 -1.71 8.75 -10.01
CA GLU A 89 -0.40 8.90 -10.62
C GLU A 89 0.55 9.37 -9.53
N GLU A 90 1.59 8.59 -9.26
CA GLU A 90 2.49 8.80 -8.13
C GLU A 90 3.93 8.60 -8.56
N CYS A 91 4.84 9.36 -7.93
CA CYS A 91 6.28 9.18 -8.07
C CYS A 91 6.89 9.09 -6.68
N VAL A 92 7.61 8.00 -6.42
CA VAL A 92 8.24 7.70 -5.13
C VAL A 92 9.71 7.43 -5.34
N ASP A 93 10.55 8.02 -4.51
CA ASP A 93 11.98 7.75 -4.43
C ASP A 93 12.28 6.95 -3.16
N LEU A 94 12.91 5.79 -3.31
CA LEU A 94 13.28 4.88 -2.24
C LEU A 94 14.78 4.66 -2.25
N LEU A 95 15.37 4.51 -1.08
CA LEU A 95 16.77 4.17 -0.90
C LEU A 95 16.84 2.81 -0.19
N TYR A 96 17.39 1.79 -0.84
CA TYR A 96 17.64 0.48 -0.26
C TYR A 96 19.09 0.36 0.16
N LEU A 97 19.35 0.05 1.43
CA LEU A 97 20.69 -0.13 1.97
C LEU A 97 20.83 -1.48 2.67
N LEU A 98 22.01 -2.09 2.52
CA LEU A 98 22.37 -3.31 3.26
C LEU A 98 22.40 -3.03 4.76
N GLU A 99 21.65 -3.79 5.53
CA GLU A 99 21.52 -3.65 6.99
C GLU A 99 22.86 -3.82 7.74
N ASN A 100 23.87 -4.44 7.11
CA ASN A 100 25.16 -4.77 7.70
C ASN A 100 26.25 -3.69 7.56
N MET A 101 25.92 -2.49 7.07
CA MET A 101 26.89 -1.38 7.09
C MET A 101 27.10 -0.80 8.50
N GLU A 102 26.28 -1.20 9.49
CA GLU A 102 26.53 -0.86 10.91
C GLU A 102 27.67 -1.63 11.55
N GLY A 103 28.26 -2.62 10.88
CA GLY A 103 29.18 -3.59 11.45
C GLY A 103 30.60 -3.66 10.90
N SER A 104 31.09 -2.72 10.11
CA SER A 104 32.51 -2.68 9.82
C SER A 104 33.30 -2.06 11.00
N SER A 105 33.34 -2.81 12.11
CA SER A 105 34.22 -2.53 13.22
C SER A 105 35.66 -2.86 12.83
N VAL A 106 36.40 -1.86 12.43
CA VAL A 106 37.85 -1.88 12.62
C VAL A 106 38.12 -1.93 14.13
N ALA A 107 38.85 -2.93 14.55
CA ALA A 107 39.19 -3.19 15.94
C ALA A 107 39.54 -1.90 16.72
N GLY A 108 38.82 -1.66 17.82
CA GLY A 108 39.30 -0.79 18.90
C GLY A 108 38.66 0.56 19.11
N GLY A 109 37.46 0.83 18.63
CA GLY A 109 36.77 2.08 18.97
C GLY A 109 35.25 1.97 18.84
N ARG A 110 34.54 2.30 19.93
CA ARG A 110 33.10 2.58 19.87
C ARG A 110 32.92 3.72 18.86
N ARG A 111 32.48 3.40 17.65
CA ARG A 111 31.93 4.38 16.75
C ARG A 111 30.43 4.49 17.10
N GLU A 112 30.12 5.55 17.78
CA GLU A 112 28.77 6.06 17.88
C GLU A 112 28.39 6.49 16.44
N VAL A 113 27.46 5.75 15.81
CA VAL A 113 26.86 6.20 14.55
C VAL A 113 25.95 7.35 14.92
N VAL A 114 26.43 8.56 14.71
CA VAL A 114 25.58 9.75 14.79
C VAL A 114 24.70 9.71 13.54
N VAL A 115 23.52 9.17 13.68
CA VAL A 115 22.46 9.35 12.70
C VAL A 115 22.10 10.83 12.74
N HIS A 116 22.50 11.58 11.73
CA HIS A 116 22.02 12.93 11.54
C HIS A 116 20.52 12.84 11.21
N ILE A 117 19.68 13.19 12.18
CA ILE A 117 18.21 13.22 12.10
C ILE A 117 17.71 14.30 11.10
N ASP A 118 18.61 15.03 10.49
CA ASP A 118 18.28 16.12 9.54
C ASP A 118 18.17 15.66 8.08
N ASP A 119 18.51 14.42 7.77
CA ASP A 119 18.24 13.83 6.46
C ASP A 119 16.94 13.03 6.54
N ASP A 120 15.91 13.55 5.91
CA ASP A 120 14.56 12.98 5.70
C ASP A 120 14.61 11.72 4.78
N ASP A 121 15.76 11.13 4.64
CA ASP A 121 16.04 9.92 3.85
C ASP A 121 15.81 8.68 4.72
N SER A 122 14.52 8.33 4.91
CA SER A 122 14.18 7.00 5.38
C SER A 122 14.67 5.99 4.34
N TYR A 123 15.51 5.05 4.75
CA TYR A 123 15.94 3.96 3.88
C TYR A 123 15.20 2.68 4.21
N GLU A 124 15.04 1.84 3.19
CA GLU A 124 14.49 0.50 3.31
C GLU A 124 15.65 -0.51 3.48
N PRO A 125 15.52 -1.50 4.36
CA PRO A 125 16.54 -2.51 4.53
C PRO A 125 16.64 -3.41 3.28
N LEU A 126 17.83 -3.50 2.70
CA LEU A 126 18.11 -4.44 1.62
C LEU A 126 18.49 -5.80 2.22
N ASN A 127 17.60 -6.78 2.10
CA ASN A 127 17.84 -8.14 2.53
C ASN A 127 18.48 -8.97 1.41
N GLY A 128 19.79 -9.17 1.48
CA GLY A 128 20.55 -9.85 0.43
C GLY A 128 20.88 -8.92 -0.72
N ASP A 129 20.64 -9.37 -1.96
CA ASP A 129 21.03 -8.65 -3.18
C ASP A 129 19.81 -8.32 -4.08
N THR A 130 18.60 -8.51 -3.57
CA THR A 130 17.38 -8.46 -4.39
C THR A 130 16.37 -7.49 -3.81
N ILE A 131 15.84 -6.62 -4.65
CA ILE A 131 14.73 -5.70 -4.34
C ILE A 131 13.47 -6.20 -5.05
N ASP A 132 12.37 -6.37 -4.32
CA ASP A 132 11.07 -6.64 -4.94
C ASP A 132 10.35 -5.32 -5.25
N VAL A 133 10.56 -4.83 -6.46
CA VAL A 133 9.94 -3.57 -6.90
C VAL A 133 8.44 -3.72 -7.15
N GLY A 134 7.93 -4.94 -7.39
CA GLY A 134 6.50 -5.20 -7.47
C GLY A 134 5.82 -5.03 -6.12
N ALA A 135 6.41 -5.61 -5.07
CA ALA A 135 5.92 -5.44 -3.69
C ALA A 135 5.94 -3.96 -3.27
N ALA A 136 7.02 -3.23 -3.60
CA ALA A 136 7.12 -1.79 -3.31
C ALA A 136 6.01 -0.98 -4.01
N VAL A 137 5.71 -1.26 -5.28
CA VAL A 137 4.59 -0.63 -6.01
C VAL A 137 3.25 -0.92 -5.33
N ALA A 138 3.02 -2.18 -4.91
CA ALA A 138 1.78 -2.57 -4.24
C ALA A 138 1.63 -1.87 -2.88
N GLU A 139 2.72 -1.73 -2.11
CA GLU A 139 2.74 -1.03 -0.84
C GLU A 139 2.35 0.45 -1.01
N HIS A 140 3.01 1.15 -1.94
CA HIS A 140 2.72 2.55 -2.20
C HIS A 140 1.30 2.78 -2.78
N LEU A 141 0.79 1.85 -3.58
CA LEU A 141 -0.62 1.86 -3.97
C LEU A 141 -1.53 1.77 -2.73
N GLY A 142 -1.23 0.87 -1.80
CA GLY A 142 -1.99 0.72 -0.56
C GLY A 142 -2.05 1.99 0.27
N LEU A 143 -0.93 2.75 0.34
CA LEU A 143 -0.84 4.03 1.05
C LEU A 143 -1.67 5.15 0.41
N ARG A 144 -1.99 5.04 -0.89
CA ARG A 144 -2.79 6.03 -1.62
C ARG A 144 -4.29 5.76 -1.58
N ILE A 145 -4.71 4.56 -1.27
CA ILE A 145 -6.12 4.17 -1.20
C ILE A 145 -6.81 4.93 -0.05
N ASP A 146 -7.91 5.64 -0.38
CA ASP A 146 -8.72 6.30 0.64
C ASP A 146 -9.45 5.24 1.49
N PRO A 147 -9.23 5.19 2.82
CA PRO A 147 -9.93 4.24 3.69
C PRO A 147 -11.42 4.55 3.85
N TYR A 148 -11.88 5.76 3.46
CA TYR A 148 -13.28 6.21 3.58
C TYR A 148 -13.80 6.85 2.30
N PRO A 149 -13.78 6.15 1.15
CA PRO A 149 -14.15 6.73 -0.12
C PRO A 149 -15.60 7.20 -0.13
N ARG A 150 -15.82 8.41 -0.65
CA ARG A 150 -17.16 8.99 -0.75
C ARG A 150 -17.44 9.46 -2.16
N LYS A 151 -18.62 9.09 -2.67
CA LYS A 151 -19.11 9.66 -3.92
C LYS A 151 -19.43 11.15 -3.71
N PRO A 152 -19.08 12.03 -4.65
CA PRO A 152 -19.46 13.44 -4.57
C PRO A 152 -20.97 13.60 -4.35
N GLY A 153 -21.36 14.39 -3.33
CA GLY A 153 -22.76 14.60 -2.98
C GLY A 153 -23.41 13.50 -2.13
N ALA A 154 -22.69 12.47 -1.73
CA ALA A 154 -23.21 11.45 -0.83
C ALA A 154 -23.45 12.03 0.57
N THR A 155 -24.71 12.11 0.99
CA THR A 155 -25.14 12.51 2.33
C THR A 155 -25.80 11.35 3.05
N HIS A 156 -25.79 11.34 4.38
CA HIS A 156 -26.44 10.32 5.20
C HIS A 156 -27.96 10.18 4.93
N GLU A 157 -28.59 11.25 4.45
CA GLU A 157 -30.01 11.27 4.11
C GLU A 157 -30.32 10.45 2.86
N ALA A 158 -29.39 10.37 1.89
CA ALA A 158 -29.56 9.57 0.68
C ALA A 158 -29.52 8.06 0.95
N ALA A 159 -28.82 7.62 1.98
CA ALA A 159 -28.73 6.20 2.37
C ALA A 159 -30.01 5.71 3.09
N GLY A 160 -30.81 6.60 3.66
CA GLY A 160 -32.05 6.29 4.39
C GLY A 160 -33.28 6.11 3.53
N ALA A 161 -33.27 6.53 2.27
CA ALA A 161 -34.46 6.51 1.41
C ALA A 161 -34.88 5.12 0.91
N GLY A 162 -34.03 4.10 1.08
CA GLY A 162 -34.31 2.71 0.65
C GLY A 162 -34.70 1.72 1.75
N ALA A 163 -34.56 2.07 3.04
CA ALA A 163 -34.73 1.14 4.16
C ALA A 163 -35.91 1.46 5.09
N GLY A 164 -36.95 2.03 4.55
CA GLY A 164 -38.17 2.41 5.30
C GLY A 164 -39.29 1.39 5.29
N LYS A 165 -39.10 0.16 5.80
CA LYS A 165 -40.17 -0.67 6.33
C LYS A 165 -39.82 -1.22 7.70
N GLY A 166 -40.28 -0.49 8.72
CA GLY A 166 -40.75 -1.11 9.95
C GLY A 166 -39.77 -1.47 11.04
N LEU A 167 -39.03 -0.51 11.62
CA LEU A 167 -38.70 -0.61 13.02
C LEU A 167 -39.57 0.37 13.80
N LYS A 168 -40.59 -0.16 14.50
CA LYS A 168 -41.31 0.61 15.51
C LYS A 168 -40.32 1.07 16.56
N PRO A 169 -40.32 2.37 16.97
CA PRO A 169 -39.41 2.86 17.99
C PRO A 169 -39.59 2.06 19.27
N LEU A 170 -38.50 1.61 19.86
CA LEU A 170 -38.45 0.80 21.10
C LEU A 170 -39.22 1.44 22.29
N ALA A 171 -39.42 2.74 22.25
CA ALA A 171 -40.17 3.50 23.23
C ALA A 171 -41.66 3.10 23.32
N ALA A 172 -42.25 2.53 22.27
CA ALA A 172 -43.65 2.08 22.29
C ALA A 172 -43.84 0.71 22.94
N ALA A 173 -42.78 -0.09 23.11
CA ALA A 173 -42.85 -1.41 23.73
C ALA A 173 -42.78 -1.36 25.26
N LEU A 174 -42.24 -0.27 25.84
CA LEU A 174 -42.08 -0.11 27.30
C LEU A 174 -43.28 0.57 27.97
N ALA A 175 -44.24 1.11 27.23
CA ALA A 175 -45.40 1.78 27.79
C ALA A 175 -46.53 0.83 28.22
N GLY A 176 -46.42 -0.48 27.91
CA GLY A 176 -47.48 -1.47 28.18
C GLY A 176 -47.36 -2.32 29.44
N SER A 177 -46.28 -2.25 30.19
CA SER A 177 -46.11 -3.06 31.41
C SER A 177 -46.49 -2.28 32.69
N ARG A 178 -47.77 -2.06 32.89
CA ARG A 178 -48.27 -1.69 34.22
C ARG A 178 -48.29 -2.95 35.06
N LEU A 179 -47.48 -2.97 36.10
CA LEU A 179 -47.57 -3.94 37.18
C LEU A 179 -48.99 -3.90 37.75
N ARG A 180 -49.67 -5.05 37.77
CA ARG A 180 -50.80 -5.28 38.68
C ARG A 180 -50.22 -5.71 40.03
N ARG A 181 -50.63 -4.97 41.03
CA ARG A 181 -50.53 -5.42 42.44
C ARG A 181 -51.57 -6.52 42.66
#